data_867e35592fa1dc349bf21e1b0a45d70f
#
_entry.id   867e35592fa1dc349bf21e1b0a45d70f
#
_cell.length_a   1.000
_cell.length_b   1.000
_cell.length_c   1.000
_cell.angle_alpha   90.00
_cell.angle_beta   90.00
_cell.angle_gamma   90.00
#
_symmetry.space_group_name_H-M   'P 1'
#
loop_
_entity.id
_entity.type
_entity.pdbx_description
1 polymer ?
#
loop_
_entity_poly.entity_id
_entity_poly.type
_entity_poly.pdbx_seq_one_letter_code
_entity_poly.pdbx_strand_id
1 'polypeptide(L)'
;IRDFCLSRGLGDVYKRQQKEFTQIYPQPGWVEHNPMEIWSSQLGVAIESMAVLGITDDQIEAIGITNQRETTIIWDKNTGEPVYNAIVWQCRRTSDMIEELKKDGFDQIIRKKTGLIPDAYFSASKIAWILNNVPGVRERAERGELLFGTVDTWLIWNLTKGAVHVTDYTNASRTMLFDIHNLCWDQEILKRFNIPESLLPKVCCSSEIYGRTDAAVLGGEIPIA
;
A
#
# COMPACT_ATOMS: atom_id res chain seq x y z
N ILE A 1 5.76 5.47 -13.84
CA ILE A 1 5.69 4.34 -14.79
C ILE A 1 5.68 3.07 -13.96
N ARG A 2 4.69 2.22 -14.18
CA ARG A 2 4.61 0.90 -13.56
C ARG A 2 4.54 -0.16 -14.63
N ASP A 3 5.33 -1.19 -14.45
CA ASP A 3 5.49 -2.25 -15.40
C ASP A 3 4.82 -3.53 -14.89
N PHE A 4 4.19 -4.25 -15.76
CA PHE A 4 3.83 -5.64 -15.56
C PHE A 4 4.75 -6.50 -16.42
N CYS A 5 5.42 -7.48 -15.81
CA CYS A 5 6.34 -8.36 -16.52
C CYS A 5 5.89 -9.82 -16.35
N LEU A 6 5.86 -10.55 -17.45
CA LEU A 6 5.76 -12.01 -17.46
C LEU A 6 7.15 -12.59 -17.71
N SER A 7 7.61 -13.45 -16.82
CA SER A 7 8.93 -14.08 -16.92
C SER A 7 8.84 -15.60 -16.84
N ARG A 8 9.83 -16.28 -17.42
CA ARG A 8 10.01 -17.73 -17.35
C ARG A 8 11.36 -18.02 -16.68
N GLY A 9 11.28 -18.58 -15.47
CA GLY A 9 12.47 -18.81 -14.68
C GLY A 9 13.19 -17.52 -14.25
N LEU A 10 14.40 -17.64 -13.73
CA LEU A 10 15.19 -16.50 -13.27
C LEU A 10 15.84 -15.78 -14.47
N GLY A 11 15.32 -14.60 -14.80
CA GLY A 11 15.99 -13.65 -15.70
C GLY A 11 15.36 -13.45 -17.09
N ASP A 12 14.48 -14.33 -17.55
CA ASP A 12 13.87 -14.18 -18.86
C ASP A 12 12.52 -13.46 -18.78
N VAL A 13 12.46 -12.24 -19.34
CA VAL A 13 11.21 -11.47 -19.48
C VAL A 13 10.62 -11.71 -20.86
N TYR A 14 9.49 -12.39 -20.94
CA TYR A 14 8.80 -12.65 -22.21
C TYR A 14 8.01 -11.47 -22.73
N LYS A 15 7.37 -10.75 -21.82
CA LYS A 15 6.53 -9.62 -22.15
C LYS A 15 6.58 -8.58 -21.02
N ARG A 16 6.68 -7.34 -21.43
CA ARG A 16 6.55 -6.18 -20.55
C ARG A 16 5.52 -5.24 -21.11
N GLN A 17 4.55 -4.88 -20.29
CA GLN A 17 3.58 -3.84 -20.59
C GLN A 17 3.62 -2.77 -19.51
N GLN A 18 3.40 -1.53 -19.91
CA GLN A 18 3.38 -0.41 -18.98
C GLN A 18 2.25 0.55 -19.35
N LYS A 19 1.68 1.19 -18.34
CA LYS A 19 0.70 2.24 -18.52
C LYS A 19 0.95 3.33 -17.48
N GLU A 20 0.95 4.57 -17.93
CA GLU A 20 1.02 5.73 -17.05
C GLU A 20 -0.35 6.00 -16.43
N PHE A 21 -0.36 6.67 -15.27
CA PHE A 21 -1.55 7.19 -14.62
C PHE A 21 -1.31 8.62 -14.15
N THR A 22 -2.40 9.35 -13.90
CA THR A 22 -2.41 10.78 -13.64
C THR A 22 -1.66 11.10 -12.33
N GLN A 23 -0.78 12.11 -12.42
CA GLN A 23 -0.17 12.74 -11.23
C GLN A 23 -1.02 13.94 -10.83
N ILE A 24 -1.46 14.01 -9.58
CA ILE A 24 -2.35 15.05 -9.07
C ILE A 24 -1.55 15.94 -8.11
N TYR A 25 -1.56 17.25 -8.35
CA TYR A 25 -0.85 18.26 -7.57
C TYR A 25 -1.83 19.31 -7.04
N PRO A 26 -2.59 19.02 -5.95
CA PRO A 26 -3.65 19.93 -5.47
C PRO A 26 -3.12 21.27 -4.99
N GLN A 27 -1.91 21.27 -4.42
CA GLN A 27 -1.23 22.46 -3.88
C GLN A 27 0.29 22.32 -4.03
N PRO A 28 1.09 23.39 -3.91
CA PRO A 28 2.55 23.30 -3.89
C PRO A 28 3.04 22.30 -2.81
N GLY A 29 3.90 21.37 -3.21
CA GLY A 29 4.43 20.32 -2.34
C GLY A 29 3.47 19.15 -2.04
N TRP A 30 2.24 19.16 -2.56
CA TRP A 30 1.30 18.05 -2.44
C TRP A 30 1.35 17.18 -3.68
N VAL A 31 1.40 15.87 -3.47
CA VAL A 31 1.40 14.88 -4.57
C VAL A 31 0.44 13.77 -4.23
N GLU A 32 -0.48 13.50 -5.14
CA GLU A 32 -1.51 12.47 -5.00
C GLU A 32 -1.64 11.64 -6.26
N HIS A 33 -2.16 10.41 -6.09
CA HIS A 33 -2.61 9.55 -7.18
C HIS A 33 -4.04 9.10 -6.92
N ASN A 34 -4.78 8.81 -7.98
CA ASN A 34 -6.06 8.13 -7.86
C ASN A 34 -5.82 6.62 -7.64
N PRO A 35 -6.24 6.02 -6.49
CA PRO A 35 -6.03 4.60 -6.23
C PRO A 35 -6.71 3.69 -7.27
N MET A 36 -7.85 4.10 -7.82
CA MET A 36 -8.57 3.33 -8.84
C MET A 36 -7.83 3.35 -10.19
N GLU A 37 -7.13 4.44 -10.53
CA GLU A 37 -6.24 4.46 -11.71
C GLU A 37 -5.03 3.56 -11.52
N ILE A 38 -4.45 3.51 -10.30
CA ILE A 38 -3.39 2.57 -9.97
C ILE A 38 -3.87 1.13 -10.21
N TRP A 39 -5.02 0.77 -9.69
CA TRP A 39 -5.62 -0.56 -9.85
C TRP A 39 -5.92 -0.86 -11.31
N SER A 40 -6.70 -0.02 -11.98
CA SER A 40 -7.15 -0.26 -13.35
C SER A 40 -5.98 -0.31 -14.35
N SER A 41 -4.93 0.50 -14.15
CA SER A 41 -3.74 0.44 -14.99
C SER A 41 -3.00 -0.88 -14.86
N GLN A 42 -2.83 -1.39 -13.63
CA GLN A 42 -2.17 -2.67 -13.37
C GLN A 42 -2.98 -3.85 -13.91
N LEU A 43 -4.28 -3.88 -13.65
CA LEU A 43 -5.16 -4.92 -14.18
C LEU A 43 -5.17 -4.90 -15.72
N GLY A 44 -5.27 -3.71 -16.33
CA GLY A 44 -5.27 -3.56 -17.78
C GLY A 44 -4.01 -4.09 -18.44
N VAL A 45 -2.81 -3.77 -17.90
CA VAL A 45 -1.54 -4.26 -18.47
C VAL A 45 -1.32 -5.75 -18.20
N ALA A 46 -1.86 -6.30 -17.10
CA ALA A 46 -1.84 -7.74 -16.84
C ALA A 46 -2.66 -8.50 -17.89
N ILE A 47 -3.92 -8.11 -18.09
CA ILE A 47 -4.81 -8.70 -19.09
C ILE A 47 -4.23 -8.56 -20.50
N GLU A 48 -3.73 -7.38 -20.86
CA GLU A 48 -3.10 -7.15 -22.17
C GLU A 48 -1.89 -8.07 -22.38
N SER A 49 -1.04 -8.26 -21.36
CA SER A 49 0.14 -9.13 -21.45
C SER A 49 -0.26 -10.59 -21.65
N MET A 50 -1.28 -11.07 -20.95
CA MET A 50 -1.82 -12.44 -21.12
C MET A 50 -2.40 -12.62 -22.53
N ALA A 51 -3.20 -11.65 -22.99
CA ALA A 51 -3.83 -11.72 -24.31
C ALA A 51 -2.80 -11.70 -25.46
N VAL A 52 -1.77 -10.86 -25.38
CA VAL A 52 -0.71 -10.79 -26.40
C VAL A 52 0.10 -12.09 -26.48
N LEU A 53 0.31 -12.76 -25.36
CA LEU A 53 1.03 -14.06 -25.32
C LEU A 53 0.12 -15.27 -25.60
N GLY A 54 -1.19 -15.06 -25.60
CA GLY A 54 -2.17 -16.14 -25.75
C GLY A 54 -2.13 -17.15 -24.61
N ILE A 55 -1.82 -16.68 -23.38
CA ILE A 55 -1.75 -17.53 -22.18
C ILE A 55 -2.99 -17.36 -21.31
N THR A 56 -3.30 -18.38 -20.55
CA THR A 56 -4.37 -18.44 -19.57
C THR A 56 -3.82 -18.52 -18.14
N ASP A 57 -4.69 -18.38 -17.15
CA ASP A 57 -4.35 -18.38 -15.73
C ASP A 57 -3.61 -19.65 -15.27
N ASP A 58 -3.98 -20.81 -15.82
CA ASP A 58 -3.37 -22.11 -15.52
C ASP A 58 -1.90 -22.25 -15.94
N GLN A 59 -1.43 -21.33 -16.79
CA GLN A 59 -0.03 -21.25 -17.24
C GLN A 59 0.81 -20.26 -16.40
N ILE A 60 0.20 -19.61 -15.40
CA ILE A 60 0.88 -18.64 -14.53
C ILE A 60 1.11 -19.27 -13.15
N GLU A 61 2.36 -19.46 -12.79
CA GLU A 61 2.75 -20.08 -11.51
C GLU A 61 2.42 -19.20 -10.32
N ALA A 62 2.71 -17.90 -10.39
CA ALA A 62 2.44 -16.94 -9.34
C ALA A 62 2.51 -15.48 -9.84
N ILE A 63 1.94 -14.57 -9.04
CA ILE A 63 2.05 -13.12 -9.19
C ILE A 63 2.94 -12.59 -8.09
N GLY A 64 4.08 -11.97 -8.47
CA GLY A 64 4.90 -11.17 -7.56
C GLY A 64 4.55 -9.69 -7.67
N ILE A 65 4.49 -8.99 -6.53
CA ILE A 65 4.12 -7.58 -6.48
C ILE A 65 5.28 -6.72 -5.98
N THR A 66 5.70 -5.77 -6.80
CA THR A 66 6.63 -4.71 -6.40
C THR A 66 5.88 -3.46 -5.99
N ASN A 67 6.20 -2.93 -4.81
CA ASN A 67 5.49 -1.82 -4.21
C ASN A 67 5.91 -0.44 -4.75
N GLN A 68 5.04 0.54 -4.57
CA GLN A 68 5.41 1.95 -4.38
C GLN A 68 5.29 2.25 -2.90
N ARG A 69 6.38 1.99 -2.16
CA ARG A 69 6.41 2.10 -0.70
C ARG A 69 6.00 3.49 -0.24
N GLU A 70 5.59 3.60 1.02
CA GLU A 70 5.20 4.82 1.72
C GLU A 70 3.96 5.55 1.15
N THR A 71 3.56 5.27 -0.10
CA THR A 71 2.32 5.83 -0.67
C THR A 71 1.12 5.25 0.07
N THR A 72 0.31 6.13 0.65
CA THR A 72 -0.72 5.81 1.63
C THR A 72 -2.09 5.79 0.99
N ILE A 73 -2.81 4.67 1.13
CA ILE A 73 -4.20 4.51 0.68
C ILE A 73 -5.04 4.05 1.86
N ILE A 74 -6.22 4.66 2.05
CA ILE A 74 -7.24 4.21 3.01
C ILE A 74 -8.54 4.01 2.25
N TRP A 75 -9.21 2.88 2.50
CA TRP A 75 -10.46 2.51 1.80
C TRP A 75 -11.47 1.84 2.71
N ASP A 76 -12.73 1.84 2.30
CA ASP A 76 -13.80 1.13 2.96
C ASP A 76 -13.67 -0.38 2.73
N LYS A 77 -13.66 -1.17 3.81
CA LYS A 77 -13.47 -2.63 3.74
C LYS A 77 -14.64 -3.39 3.11
N ASN A 78 -15.81 -2.79 3.03
CA ASN A 78 -17.01 -3.44 2.50
C ASN A 78 -17.22 -3.11 1.02
N THR A 79 -16.92 -1.87 0.62
CA THR A 79 -17.13 -1.40 -0.77
C THR A 79 -15.87 -1.40 -1.60
N GLY A 80 -14.68 -1.37 -0.97
CA GLY A 80 -13.41 -1.18 -1.66
C GLY A 80 -13.16 0.26 -2.12
N GLU A 81 -14.05 1.21 -1.83
CA GLU A 81 -13.93 2.59 -2.27
C GLU A 81 -12.89 3.35 -1.43
N PRO A 82 -11.88 3.98 -2.06
CA PRO A 82 -10.94 4.84 -1.35
C PRO A 82 -11.64 6.05 -0.72
N VAL A 83 -11.29 6.38 0.53
CA VAL A 83 -11.85 7.55 1.24
C VAL A 83 -11.20 8.86 0.80
N TYR A 84 -10.02 8.78 0.19
CA TYR A 84 -9.24 9.91 -0.31
C TYR A 84 -8.27 9.43 -1.40
N ASN A 85 -7.69 10.36 -2.17
CA ASN A 85 -6.60 10.03 -3.07
C ASN A 85 -5.41 9.43 -2.32
N ALA A 86 -4.64 8.57 -2.99
CA ALA A 86 -3.40 8.05 -2.45
C ALA A 86 -2.40 9.20 -2.23
N ILE A 87 -1.96 9.40 -0.98
CA ILE A 87 -0.94 10.41 -0.68
C ILE A 87 0.44 9.80 -0.97
N VAL A 88 1.13 10.38 -1.94
CA VAL A 88 2.38 9.84 -2.47
C VAL A 88 3.56 10.11 -1.51
N TRP A 89 4.58 9.26 -1.55
CA TRP A 89 5.80 9.39 -0.74
C TRP A 89 6.50 10.76 -0.86
N GLN A 90 6.41 11.41 -2.02
CA GLN A 90 6.98 12.74 -2.28
C GLN A 90 6.21 13.88 -1.61
N CYS A 91 4.98 13.63 -1.15
CA CYS A 91 4.10 14.67 -0.62
C CYS A 91 4.63 15.24 0.70
N ARG A 92 4.68 16.58 0.79
CA ARG A 92 5.24 17.29 1.95
C ARG A 92 4.18 17.88 2.89
N ARG A 93 2.88 17.58 2.68
CA ARG A 93 1.76 18.16 3.48
C ARG A 93 1.84 17.91 4.98
N THR A 94 2.57 16.88 5.41
CA THR A 94 2.70 16.50 6.82
C THR A 94 4.03 16.94 7.45
N SER A 95 4.81 17.79 6.78
CA SER A 95 6.11 18.23 7.28
C SER A 95 6.01 18.91 8.64
N ASP A 96 5.01 19.79 8.86
CA ASP A 96 4.84 20.49 10.13
C ASP A 96 4.55 19.53 11.29
N MET A 97 3.72 18.48 11.05
CA MET A 97 3.46 17.41 12.04
C MET A 97 4.76 16.71 12.45
N ILE A 98 5.66 16.45 11.50
CA ILE A 98 6.95 15.83 11.78
C ILE A 98 7.88 16.77 12.55
N GLU A 99 7.91 18.05 12.22
CA GLU A 99 8.71 19.02 12.98
C GLU A 99 8.22 19.20 14.42
N GLU A 100 6.92 19.17 14.67
CA GLU A 100 6.36 19.16 16.03
C GLU A 100 6.76 17.89 16.79
N LEU A 101 6.71 16.73 16.15
CA LEU A 101 7.12 15.46 16.75
C LEU A 101 8.61 15.44 17.13
N LYS A 102 9.48 16.12 16.37
CA LYS A 102 10.91 16.27 16.70
C LYS A 102 11.12 17.20 17.88
N LYS A 103 10.33 18.26 18.01
CA LYS A 103 10.45 19.23 19.12
C LYS A 103 10.16 18.61 20.48
N ASP A 104 9.26 17.65 20.57
CA ASP A 104 8.94 16.94 21.83
C ASP A 104 9.82 15.71 22.10
N GLY A 105 10.80 15.44 21.22
CA GLY A 105 11.80 14.37 21.39
C GLY A 105 11.31 12.97 21.03
N PHE A 106 10.10 12.84 20.50
CA PHE A 106 9.53 11.54 20.11
C PHE A 106 10.24 10.91 18.89
N ASP A 107 10.98 11.70 18.12
CA ASP A 107 11.83 11.24 17.02
C ASP A 107 12.84 10.17 17.46
N GLN A 108 13.38 10.25 18.69
CA GLN A 108 14.32 9.29 19.24
C GLN A 108 13.65 7.92 19.46
N ILE A 109 12.39 7.91 19.90
CA ILE A 109 11.61 6.67 20.08
C ILE A 109 11.37 6.01 18.73
N ILE A 110 10.91 6.79 17.73
CA ILE A 110 10.71 6.28 16.38
C ILE A 110 12.00 5.71 15.82
N ARG A 111 13.11 6.45 15.90
CA ARG A 111 14.40 6.00 15.39
C ARG A 111 14.87 4.70 16.04
N LYS A 112 14.68 4.58 17.36
CA LYS A 112 15.06 3.36 18.10
C LYS A 112 14.26 2.15 17.67
N LYS A 113 12.95 2.30 17.46
CA LYS A 113 12.04 1.17 17.15
C LYS A 113 11.99 0.82 15.68
N THR A 114 12.04 1.81 14.80
CA THR A 114 11.85 1.62 13.35
C THR A 114 13.14 1.72 12.54
N GLY A 115 14.23 2.23 13.12
CA GLY A 115 15.47 2.57 12.40
C GLY A 115 15.35 3.80 11.50
N LEU A 116 14.18 4.44 11.40
CA LEU A 116 13.93 5.54 10.48
C LEU A 116 14.14 6.90 11.15
N ILE A 117 14.65 7.87 10.41
CA ILE A 117 14.62 9.27 10.79
C ILE A 117 13.25 9.82 10.40
N PRO A 118 12.43 10.34 11.35
CA PRO A 118 11.09 10.83 11.04
C PRO A 118 11.06 11.88 9.93
N ASP A 119 10.26 11.62 8.93
CA ASP A 119 10.05 12.51 7.79
C ASP A 119 8.62 12.34 7.23
N ALA A 120 8.09 13.37 6.59
CA ALA A 120 6.82 13.35 5.87
C ALA A 120 6.79 12.33 4.73
N TYR A 121 7.94 11.79 4.36
CA TYR A 121 8.13 10.71 3.40
C TYR A 121 7.33 9.45 3.76
N PHE A 122 7.32 9.06 5.05
CA PHE A 122 6.75 7.81 5.54
C PHE A 122 5.23 7.84 5.72
N SER A 123 4.59 6.65 5.80
CA SER A 123 3.13 6.52 5.78
C SER A 123 2.43 7.06 7.04
N ALA A 124 3.04 6.93 8.22
CA ALA A 124 2.39 7.25 9.50
C ALA A 124 1.73 8.63 9.54
N SER A 125 2.49 9.68 9.16
CA SER A 125 1.98 11.05 9.15
C SER A 125 0.87 11.28 8.12
N LYS A 126 0.92 10.57 6.98
CA LYS A 126 -0.11 10.64 5.94
C LYS A 126 -1.41 9.98 6.38
N ILE A 127 -1.32 8.83 7.07
CA ILE A 127 -2.50 8.18 7.67
C ILE A 127 -3.15 9.15 8.68
N ALA A 128 -2.36 9.67 9.61
CA ALA A 128 -2.85 10.63 10.61
C ALA A 128 -3.49 11.87 9.96
N TRP A 129 -2.89 12.37 8.86
CA TRP A 129 -3.45 13.48 8.11
C TRP A 129 -4.82 13.14 7.50
N ILE A 130 -4.98 12.00 6.84
CA ILE A 130 -6.27 11.57 6.26
C ILE A 130 -7.32 11.45 7.37
N LEU A 131 -6.99 10.80 8.48
CA LEU A 131 -7.90 10.62 9.61
C LEU A 131 -8.37 11.94 10.21
N ASN A 132 -7.53 12.97 10.20
CA ASN A 132 -7.83 14.27 10.82
C ASN A 132 -8.48 15.28 9.86
N ASN A 133 -8.30 15.14 8.54
CA ASN A 133 -8.70 16.16 7.57
C ASN A 133 -9.80 15.74 6.62
N VAL A 134 -10.09 14.43 6.52
CA VAL A 134 -11.19 13.95 5.67
C VAL A 134 -12.42 13.71 6.55
N PRO A 135 -13.53 14.42 6.29
CA PRO A 135 -14.72 14.35 7.15
C PRO A 135 -15.26 12.92 7.32
N GLY A 136 -15.55 12.52 8.56
CA GLY A 136 -16.16 11.24 8.92
C GLY A 136 -15.21 10.02 8.84
N VAL A 137 -13.97 10.20 8.37
CA VAL A 137 -13.03 9.09 8.18
C VAL A 137 -12.51 8.58 9.53
N ARG A 138 -12.25 9.46 10.48
CA ARG A 138 -11.77 9.07 11.81
C ARG A 138 -12.76 8.15 12.53
N GLU A 139 -14.00 8.56 12.62
CA GLU A 139 -15.06 7.81 13.29
C GLU A 139 -15.27 6.44 12.62
N ARG A 140 -15.17 6.38 11.30
CA ARG A 140 -15.25 5.12 10.55
C ARG A 140 -14.06 4.21 10.83
N ALA A 141 -12.86 4.78 10.92
CA ALA A 141 -11.65 4.04 11.27
C ALA A 141 -11.72 3.45 12.68
N GLU A 142 -12.19 4.23 13.66
CA GLU A 142 -12.39 3.79 15.04
C GLU A 142 -13.43 2.67 15.16
N ARG A 143 -14.45 2.66 14.29
CA ARG A 143 -15.42 1.54 14.20
C ARG A 143 -14.89 0.33 13.42
N GLY A 144 -13.64 0.39 12.90
CA GLY A 144 -13.04 -0.70 12.14
C GLY A 144 -13.68 -0.93 10.77
N GLU A 145 -14.24 0.11 10.14
CA GLU A 145 -14.88 0.07 8.82
C GLU A 145 -13.88 0.30 7.68
N LEU A 146 -12.68 0.79 8.00
CA LEU A 146 -11.68 1.17 7.03
C LEU A 146 -10.43 0.30 7.12
N LEU A 147 -9.70 0.21 6.01
CA LEU A 147 -8.41 -0.45 5.89
C LEU A 147 -7.37 0.51 5.33
N PHE A 148 -6.12 0.32 5.73
CA PHE A 148 -4.95 1.01 5.22
C PHE A 148 -4.05 0.03 4.47
N GLY A 149 -3.37 0.54 3.46
CA GLY A 149 -2.25 -0.14 2.82
C GLY A 149 -1.36 0.80 2.03
N THR A 150 -0.17 0.32 1.74
CA THR A 150 0.62 0.83 0.63
C THR A 150 0.15 0.16 -0.66
N VAL A 151 0.76 0.46 -1.78
CA VAL A 151 0.23 0.01 -3.08
C VAL A 151 0.23 -1.51 -3.24
N ASP A 152 1.19 -2.23 -2.62
CA ASP A 152 1.21 -3.69 -2.56
C ASP A 152 -0.09 -4.24 -1.95
N THR A 153 -0.42 -3.79 -0.74
CA THR A 153 -1.65 -4.20 -0.03
C THR A 153 -2.90 -3.85 -0.83
N TRP A 154 -2.94 -2.67 -1.44
CA TRP A 154 -4.05 -2.24 -2.29
C TRP A 154 -4.26 -3.14 -3.51
N LEU A 155 -3.16 -3.55 -4.17
CA LEU A 155 -3.22 -4.47 -5.30
C LEU A 155 -3.65 -5.87 -4.87
N ILE A 156 -3.10 -6.42 -3.76
CA ILE A 156 -3.49 -7.72 -3.22
C ILE A 156 -4.99 -7.72 -2.86
N TRP A 157 -5.45 -6.68 -2.18
CA TRP A 157 -6.86 -6.53 -1.83
C TRP A 157 -7.77 -6.59 -3.06
N ASN A 158 -7.45 -5.85 -4.11
CA ASN A 158 -8.25 -5.84 -5.33
C ASN A 158 -8.15 -7.14 -6.13
N LEU A 159 -6.96 -7.74 -6.23
CA LEU A 159 -6.75 -9.04 -6.88
C LEU A 159 -7.55 -10.17 -6.23
N THR A 160 -7.74 -10.10 -4.91
CA THR A 160 -8.45 -11.09 -4.11
C THR A 160 -9.91 -10.71 -3.81
N LYS A 161 -10.41 -9.62 -4.43
CA LYS A 161 -11.74 -9.06 -4.14
C LYS A 161 -12.04 -8.91 -2.65
N GLY A 162 -11.06 -8.43 -1.90
CA GLY A 162 -11.23 -8.12 -0.48
C GLY A 162 -10.98 -9.30 0.47
N ALA A 163 -10.62 -10.47 -0.03
CA ALA A 163 -10.38 -11.63 0.81
C ALA A 163 -9.08 -11.56 1.62
N VAL A 164 -8.08 -10.80 1.14
CA VAL A 164 -6.74 -10.74 1.75
C VAL A 164 -6.31 -9.30 1.99
N HIS A 165 -5.95 -8.99 3.26
CA HIS A 165 -5.43 -7.68 3.68
C HIS A 165 -4.07 -7.89 4.35
N VAL A 166 -2.99 -7.85 3.56
CA VAL A 166 -1.63 -8.15 4.01
C VAL A 166 -0.61 -7.19 3.40
N THR A 167 0.54 -7.10 4.05
CA THR A 167 1.79 -6.53 3.53
C THR A 167 2.95 -7.41 4.02
N ASP A 168 4.18 -7.13 3.57
CA ASP A 168 5.35 -7.83 4.05
C ASP A 168 6.18 -7.00 5.04
N TYR A 169 7.15 -7.66 5.71
CA TYR A 169 8.06 -7.00 6.65
C TYR A 169 8.82 -5.83 6.02
N THR A 170 9.25 -5.95 4.77
CA THR A 170 10.04 -4.91 4.10
C THR A 170 9.21 -3.66 3.81
N ASN A 171 7.94 -3.82 3.45
CA ASN A 171 7.02 -2.72 3.23
C ASN A 171 6.49 -2.13 4.55
N ALA A 172 6.15 -2.98 5.53
CA ALA A 172 5.74 -2.54 6.86
C ALA A 172 6.82 -1.68 7.53
N SER A 173 8.09 -2.07 7.44
CA SER A 173 9.22 -1.32 8.00
C SER A 173 9.36 0.11 7.47
N ARG A 174 8.77 0.41 6.30
CA ARG A 174 8.80 1.74 5.67
C ARG A 174 7.61 2.62 6.02
N THR A 175 6.72 2.16 6.88
CA THR A 175 5.53 2.95 7.29
C THR A 175 5.82 3.94 8.42
N MET A 176 6.92 3.78 9.15
CA MET A 176 7.23 4.46 10.41
C MET A 176 6.29 4.07 11.57
N LEU A 177 5.58 2.93 11.42
CA LEU A 177 4.68 2.37 12.44
C LEU A 177 5.12 1.01 12.94
N PHE A 178 6.14 0.41 12.32
CA PHE A 178 6.54 -0.98 12.53
C PHE A 178 7.82 -1.08 13.35
N ASP A 179 7.75 -1.83 14.46
CA ASP A 179 8.92 -2.16 15.27
C ASP A 179 9.73 -3.28 14.58
N ILE A 180 10.92 -2.93 14.08
CA ILE A 180 11.79 -3.86 13.36
C ILE A 180 12.50 -4.86 14.24
N HIS A 181 12.50 -4.68 15.57
CA HIS A 181 13.12 -5.58 16.54
C HIS A 181 12.12 -6.67 16.97
N ASN A 182 10.87 -6.28 17.21
CA ASN A 182 9.80 -7.19 17.64
C ASN A 182 8.94 -7.71 16.48
N LEU A 183 9.14 -7.20 15.27
CA LEU A 183 8.41 -7.55 14.04
C LEU A 183 6.90 -7.41 14.19
N CYS A 184 6.45 -6.30 14.75
CA CYS A 184 5.04 -5.98 14.96
C CYS A 184 4.73 -4.49 14.78
N TRP A 185 3.45 -4.14 14.63
CA TRP A 185 3.00 -2.77 14.69
C TRP A 185 3.22 -2.20 16.11
N ASP A 186 3.86 -1.03 16.20
CA ASP A 186 4.27 -0.46 17.49
C ASP A 186 3.13 0.35 18.12
N GLN A 187 2.65 -0.11 19.28
CA GLN A 187 1.51 0.49 19.98
C GLN A 187 1.77 1.91 20.48
N GLU A 188 3.01 2.23 20.87
CA GLU A 188 3.36 3.56 21.35
C GLU A 188 3.35 4.57 20.19
N ILE A 189 3.86 4.17 19.03
CA ILE A 189 3.84 5.00 17.82
C ILE A 189 2.40 5.14 17.29
N LEU A 190 1.62 4.05 17.24
CA LEU A 190 0.20 4.11 16.86
C LEU A 190 -0.58 5.08 17.74
N LYS A 191 -0.39 5.01 19.05
CA LYS A 191 -1.01 5.92 20.02
C LYS A 191 -0.58 7.38 19.78
N ARG A 192 0.70 7.62 19.50
CA ARG A 192 1.23 8.98 19.24
C ARG A 192 0.60 9.64 18.01
N PHE A 193 0.39 8.86 16.95
CA PHE A 193 -0.28 9.33 15.73
C PHE A 193 -1.82 9.20 15.78
N ASN A 194 -2.36 8.63 16.87
CA ASN A 194 -3.78 8.31 17.03
C ASN A 194 -4.32 7.50 15.84
N ILE A 195 -3.63 6.40 15.49
CA ILE A 195 -3.98 5.49 14.42
C ILE A 195 -4.58 4.22 15.01
N PRO A 196 -5.84 3.86 14.72
CA PRO A 196 -6.41 2.59 15.13
C PRO A 196 -5.69 1.40 14.49
N GLU A 197 -5.33 0.40 15.30
CA GLU A 197 -4.64 -0.81 14.81
C GLU A 197 -5.49 -1.60 13.81
N SER A 198 -6.83 -1.52 13.92
CA SER A 198 -7.78 -2.17 13.02
C SER A 198 -7.66 -1.74 11.55
N LEU A 199 -7.00 -0.61 11.27
CA LEU A 199 -6.67 -0.17 9.91
C LEU A 199 -5.58 -1.01 9.26
N LEU A 200 -4.67 -1.59 10.07
CA LEU A 200 -3.37 -2.07 9.59
C LEU A 200 -3.47 -3.49 9.03
N PRO A 201 -2.73 -3.80 7.93
CA PRO A 201 -2.70 -5.12 7.36
C PRO A 201 -1.94 -6.12 8.25
N LYS A 202 -2.24 -7.41 8.10
CA LYS A 202 -1.38 -8.47 8.63
C LYS A 202 -0.02 -8.39 7.95
N VAL A 203 1.06 -8.55 8.71
CA VAL A 203 2.44 -8.56 8.17
C VAL A 203 2.89 -10.01 8.00
N CYS A 204 3.41 -10.31 6.81
CA CYS A 204 3.82 -11.65 6.38
C CYS A 204 5.29 -11.64 5.90
N CYS A 205 5.85 -12.81 5.63
CA CYS A 205 7.16 -12.91 4.99
C CYS A 205 7.06 -12.48 3.51
N SER A 206 8.14 -11.89 2.97
CA SER A 206 8.16 -11.40 1.57
C SER A 206 8.09 -12.53 0.52
N SER A 207 8.33 -13.78 0.90
CA SER A 207 8.28 -14.95 0.03
C SER A 207 7.29 -15.98 0.59
N GLU A 208 6.06 -15.55 0.79
CA GLU A 208 4.95 -16.36 1.30
C GLU A 208 3.78 -16.24 0.33
N ILE A 209 3.01 -17.29 0.14
CA ILE A 209 1.75 -17.20 -0.61
C ILE A 209 0.72 -16.50 0.25
N TYR A 210 0.39 -15.27 -0.09
CA TYR A 210 -0.58 -14.43 0.62
C TYR A 210 -2.03 -14.85 0.38
N GLY A 211 -2.32 -15.39 -0.79
CA GLY A 211 -3.64 -15.82 -1.24
C GLY A 211 -3.65 -16.13 -2.73
N ARG A 212 -4.85 -16.15 -3.30
CA ARG A 212 -5.04 -16.38 -4.73
C ARG A 212 -5.93 -15.28 -5.32
N THR A 213 -5.77 -15.00 -6.59
CA THR A 213 -6.66 -14.07 -7.30
C THR A 213 -8.09 -14.62 -7.30
N ASP A 214 -9.06 -13.69 -7.27
CA ASP A 214 -10.45 -14.05 -7.58
C ASP A 214 -10.56 -14.34 -9.10
N ALA A 215 -11.23 -15.46 -9.46
CA ALA A 215 -11.36 -15.88 -10.84
C ALA A 215 -12.02 -14.83 -11.77
N ALA A 216 -12.88 -13.96 -11.23
CA ALA A 216 -13.49 -12.89 -12.00
C ALA A 216 -12.51 -11.72 -12.33
N VAL A 217 -11.27 -11.74 -11.78
CA VAL A 217 -10.27 -10.69 -12.04
C VAL A 217 -9.35 -11.07 -13.20
N LEU A 218 -8.76 -12.27 -13.16
CA LEU A 218 -7.79 -12.72 -14.17
C LEU A 218 -8.15 -14.07 -14.82
N GLY A 219 -9.39 -14.53 -14.68
CA GLY A 219 -9.87 -15.77 -15.29
C GLY A 219 -9.71 -17.00 -14.42
N GLY A 220 -8.84 -16.97 -13.38
CA GLY A 220 -8.60 -18.09 -12.48
C GLY A 220 -7.93 -17.70 -11.17
N GLU A 221 -7.66 -18.69 -10.34
CA GLU A 221 -7.08 -18.55 -9.00
C GLU A 221 -5.55 -18.66 -9.04
N ILE A 222 -4.87 -17.57 -9.42
CA ILE A 222 -3.41 -17.52 -9.51
C ILE A 222 -2.82 -17.19 -8.11
N PRO A 223 -1.80 -17.91 -7.62
CA PRO A 223 -1.14 -17.59 -6.36
C PRO A 223 -0.52 -16.17 -6.38
N ILE A 224 -0.61 -15.45 -5.24
CA ILE A 224 0.05 -14.16 -5.03
C ILE A 224 1.11 -14.37 -3.95
N ALA A 225 2.39 -14.06 -4.30
CA ALA A 225 3.56 -14.31 -3.44
C ALA A 225 4.55 -13.16 -3.42
#